data_dd2cb5b9a09f1c6e4a7bc0a042f1cfa2
#
_entry.id   dd2cb5b9a09f1c6e4a7bc0a042f1cfa2
#
_cell.length_a   1.000
_cell.length_b   1.000
_cell.length_c   1.000
_cell.angle_alpha   90.00
_cell.angle_beta   90.00
_cell.angle_gamma   90.00
#
_symmetry.space_group_name_H-M   'P 1'
#
loop_
_entity.id
_entity.type
_entity.pdbx_description
1 polymer ?
#
loop_
_entity_poly.entity_id
_entity_poly.type
_entity_poly.pdbx_seq_one_letter_code
_entity_poly.pdbx_strand_id
1 'polypeptide(L)'
;MRGTKGKVVGINGNMVSVEFDGLVTLNEVGYVHIGDTKLKSEIIRIRGSVAQMQVFEITKGIRVGDEVEFTGDLLSVELGPGLLGRVYDGLQNPLPDLAEKAGYFLERGIYLNALPTEAQWDFTPVAQVGDTLVRGDVLGTVPEGNFTHRIMLPFGMYDTYTLSSIKPAGQYTVHETIAEVTDERGKKYPLTMSFRWPVKRAIDCYAERLKPSETLVTKIRTVDTFFPVAKGGTYCIPGPFGAGKTVLQHATSRNAEVDIVIIAACGERAGEVVETLKEFPELTDPRTGRTLMERTVIICNTSSMPVAAREASVYTGVTLAEYYRQMGLDVLLLADSTSRWAQALREMSGRLEEIPGEEAFPAYLESYIAAFYERAGIVRLKDGSKGSVTIGGTVSPAGGNFEEPVTQATLKVVGAFHGLSRERSDARKYPAIHPLDSWSKYPSVLGTAQVEYGRKMLRRGTEVEQMMKVVGEEGTSMEDFIIYLKGDFLDAVYLQQNSFDKVDDAVSVERQRYIYKLILRILGSQFSFNTKDEARAYFNKLRQSFIDYNYSPWESPEFKKHEAAITGALSDKATGLDEKAAKLIKEAEAHHEESVQ
;
A
#
# COMPACT_ATOMS: atom_id res chain seq x y z
N MET A 1 -6.36 -11.55 36.28
CA MET A 1 -6.58 -10.39 37.17
C MET A 1 -8.04 -10.00 37.03
N ARG A 2 -8.76 -9.62 38.11
CA ARG A 2 -10.11 -9.05 37.94
C ARG A 2 -9.93 -7.71 37.25
N GLY A 3 -10.61 -7.52 36.10
CA GLY A 3 -10.56 -6.26 35.34
C GLY A 3 -11.00 -5.09 36.24
N THR A 4 -10.34 -3.96 36.07
CA THR A 4 -10.77 -2.71 36.72
C THR A 4 -12.17 -2.36 36.23
N LYS A 5 -13.02 -1.87 37.12
CA LYS A 5 -14.37 -1.41 36.77
C LYS A 5 -14.46 0.10 36.89
N GLY A 6 -15.32 0.70 36.08
CA GLY A 6 -15.59 2.13 36.14
C GLY A 6 -17.05 2.43 35.87
N LYS A 7 -17.41 3.70 35.99
CA LYS A 7 -18.75 4.23 35.70
C LYS A 7 -18.67 5.41 34.78
N VAL A 8 -19.59 5.47 33.84
CA VAL A 8 -19.75 6.61 32.92
C VAL A 8 -20.12 7.85 33.72
N VAL A 9 -19.36 8.93 33.58
CA VAL A 9 -19.62 10.24 34.21
C VAL A 9 -19.90 11.34 33.18
N GLY A 10 -19.63 11.10 31.89
CA GLY A 10 -19.91 12.08 30.84
C GLY A 10 -19.89 11.43 29.47
N ILE A 11 -20.61 12.02 28.53
CA ILE A 11 -20.71 11.53 27.14
C ILE A 11 -20.65 12.74 26.20
N ASN A 12 -19.77 12.68 25.20
CA ASN A 12 -19.65 13.67 24.14
C ASN A 12 -19.46 12.97 22.78
N GLY A 13 -20.54 12.78 22.05
CA GLY A 13 -20.52 12.01 20.80
C GLY A 13 -20.10 10.56 21.02
N ASN A 14 -19.00 10.13 20.42
CA ASN A 14 -18.42 8.80 20.64
C ASN A 14 -17.40 8.76 21.80
N MET A 15 -17.14 9.89 22.44
CA MET A 15 -16.26 9.98 23.62
C MET A 15 -17.07 9.80 24.90
N VAL A 16 -16.61 8.91 25.75
CA VAL A 16 -17.21 8.63 27.05
C VAL A 16 -16.17 8.86 28.13
N SER A 17 -16.51 9.67 29.13
CA SER A 17 -15.68 9.89 30.31
C SER A 17 -16.09 8.87 31.38
N VAL A 18 -15.12 8.12 31.90
CA VAL A 18 -15.34 7.02 32.82
C VAL A 18 -14.50 7.25 34.08
N GLU A 19 -15.15 7.34 35.21
CA GLU A 19 -14.49 7.33 36.52
C GLU A 19 -14.18 5.90 36.93
N PHE A 20 -12.95 5.63 37.33
CA PHE A 20 -12.48 4.29 37.68
C PHE A 20 -11.73 4.28 39.02
N ASP A 21 -11.75 3.12 39.66
CA ASP A 21 -10.95 2.83 40.83
C ASP A 21 -10.06 1.61 40.57
N GLY A 22 -8.75 1.83 40.51
CA GLY A 22 -7.76 0.83 40.19
C GLY A 22 -6.73 1.30 39.18
N LEU A 23 -6.14 0.38 38.45
CA LEU A 23 -5.13 0.66 37.43
C LEU A 23 -5.72 0.46 36.05
N VAL A 24 -5.53 1.44 35.18
CA VAL A 24 -5.85 1.40 33.74
C VAL A 24 -4.68 1.94 32.95
N THR A 25 -4.57 1.51 31.68
CA THR A 25 -3.46 1.87 30.83
C THR A 25 -3.95 2.63 29.58
N LEU A 26 -3.16 3.55 29.07
CA LEU A 26 -3.46 4.22 27.80
C LEU A 26 -3.55 3.20 26.66
N ASN A 27 -4.54 3.36 25.78
CA ASN A 27 -4.91 2.43 24.69
C ASN A 27 -5.47 1.08 25.15
N GLU A 28 -5.81 0.95 26.40
CA GLU A 28 -6.51 -0.24 26.93
C GLU A 28 -7.93 -0.30 26.41
N VAL A 29 -8.38 -1.51 26.07
CA VAL A 29 -9.76 -1.80 25.67
C VAL A 29 -10.65 -1.88 26.90
N GLY A 30 -11.81 -1.24 26.83
CA GLY A 30 -12.89 -1.39 27.79
C GLY A 30 -14.22 -1.63 27.09
N TYR A 31 -15.16 -2.20 27.82
CA TYR A 31 -16.52 -2.41 27.35
C TYR A 31 -17.51 -1.59 28.17
N VAL A 32 -18.27 -0.72 27.49
CA VAL A 32 -19.37 0.03 28.09
C VAL A 32 -20.63 -0.82 28.01
N HIS A 33 -21.26 -1.05 29.14
CA HIS A 33 -22.47 -1.88 29.25
C HIS A 33 -23.73 -1.06 29.04
N ILE A 34 -24.58 -1.49 28.11
CA ILE A 34 -25.92 -0.93 27.91
C ILE A 34 -26.91 -2.10 27.99
N GLY A 35 -27.47 -2.35 29.18
CA GLY A 35 -28.22 -3.59 29.42
C GLY A 35 -27.37 -4.82 29.13
N ASP A 36 -27.83 -5.67 28.23
CA ASP A 36 -27.13 -6.90 27.84
C ASP A 36 -26.09 -6.66 26.74
N THR A 37 -26.02 -5.45 26.16
CA THR A 37 -25.09 -5.11 25.06
C THR A 37 -23.80 -4.53 25.64
N LYS A 38 -22.65 -5.01 25.14
CA LYS A 38 -21.31 -4.49 25.48
C LYS A 38 -20.74 -3.76 24.28
N LEU A 39 -20.40 -2.48 24.43
CA LEU A 39 -19.80 -1.66 23.40
C LEU A 39 -18.29 -1.57 23.61
N LYS A 40 -17.53 -2.01 22.64
CA LYS A 40 -16.07 -1.94 22.67
C LYS A 40 -15.59 -0.49 22.57
N SER A 41 -14.60 -0.15 23.39
CA SER A 41 -14.02 1.19 23.46
C SER A 41 -12.53 1.11 23.79
N GLU A 42 -11.82 2.21 23.56
CA GLU A 42 -10.37 2.34 23.81
C GLU A 42 -10.10 3.60 24.64
N ILE A 43 -9.24 3.51 25.62
CA ILE A 43 -8.79 4.65 26.42
C ILE A 43 -7.85 5.52 25.59
N ILE A 44 -8.23 6.79 25.35
CA ILE A 44 -7.44 7.75 24.60
C ILE A 44 -6.68 8.72 25.52
N ARG A 45 -7.24 9.02 26.69
CA ARG A 45 -6.65 9.93 27.65
C ARG A 45 -7.02 9.55 29.08
N ILE A 46 -6.10 9.75 29.99
CA ILE A 46 -6.33 9.56 31.44
C ILE A 46 -5.99 10.87 32.15
N ARG A 47 -6.91 11.34 32.99
CA ARG A 47 -6.73 12.49 33.88
C ARG A 47 -7.18 12.14 35.31
N GLY A 48 -6.23 11.95 36.20
CA GLY A 48 -6.53 11.51 37.56
C GLY A 48 -7.27 10.16 37.56
N SER A 49 -8.47 10.14 38.12
CA SER A 49 -9.36 8.97 38.20
C SER A 49 -10.36 8.88 37.03
N VAL A 50 -10.21 9.72 36.01
CA VAL A 50 -11.10 9.74 34.85
C VAL A 50 -10.37 9.34 33.58
N ALA A 51 -10.86 8.29 32.91
CA ALA A 51 -10.44 7.87 31.58
C ALA A 51 -11.42 8.43 30.52
N GLN A 52 -10.87 9.07 29.49
CA GLN A 52 -11.63 9.42 28.29
C GLN A 52 -11.45 8.30 27.27
N MET A 53 -12.57 7.67 26.93
CA MET A 53 -12.63 6.51 26.05
C MET A 53 -13.36 6.84 24.78
N GLN A 54 -12.86 6.41 23.63
CA GLN A 54 -13.62 6.42 22.40
C GLN A 54 -14.33 5.08 22.20
N VAL A 55 -15.63 5.15 21.96
CA VAL A 55 -16.45 3.98 21.65
C VAL A 55 -16.41 3.75 20.14
N PHE A 56 -16.18 2.50 19.72
CA PHE A 56 -16.05 2.13 18.29
C PHE A 56 -17.38 2.04 17.56
N GLU A 57 -18.48 2.18 18.27
CA GLU A 57 -19.85 2.07 17.77
C GLU A 57 -20.69 3.28 18.17
N ILE A 58 -21.95 3.29 17.73
CA ILE A 58 -22.89 4.37 18.05
C ILE A 58 -23.20 4.36 19.55
N THR A 59 -22.97 5.48 20.21
CA THR A 59 -23.13 5.66 21.68
C THR A 59 -24.56 5.92 22.14
N LYS A 60 -25.53 5.96 21.22
CA LYS A 60 -26.94 6.22 21.55
C LYS A 60 -27.46 5.21 22.58
N GLY A 61 -27.95 5.71 23.71
CA GLY A 61 -28.48 4.90 24.79
C GLY A 61 -27.51 4.66 25.96
N ILE A 62 -26.23 5.06 25.86
CA ILE A 62 -25.32 5.11 27.01
C ILE A 62 -25.82 6.19 27.97
N ARG A 63 -25.76 5.93 29.26
CA ARG A 63 -26.21 6.83 30.34
C ARG A 63 -25.07 7.08 31.32
N VAL A 64 -25.10 8.22 31.98
CA VAL A 64 -24.27 8.46 33.15
C VAL A 64 -24.64 7.44 34.23
N GLY A 65 -23.63 6.79 34.80
CA GLY A 65 -23.77 5.69 35.75
C GLY A 65 -23.69 4.28 35.16
N ASP A 66 -23.72 4.13 33.81
CA ASP A 66 -23.51 2.82 33.16
C ASP A 66 -22.13 2.25 33.55
N GLU A 67 -22.08 0.93 33.70
CA GLU A 67 -20.84 0.22 34.08
C GLU A 67 -19.89 0.08 32.91
N VAL A 68 -18.59 0.20 33.17
CA VAL A 68 -17.50 -0.05 32.23
C VAL A 68 -16.56 -1.09 32.81
N GLU A 69 -16.25 -2.09 31.98
CA GLU A 69 -15.30 -3.16 32.32
C GLU A 69 -14.02 -2.94 31.51
N PHE A 70 -12.90 -2.71 32.18
CA PHE A 70 -11.57 -2.62 31.56
C PHE A 70 -10.95 -4.01 31.47
N THR A 71 -10.36 -4.32 30.33
CA THR A 71 -9.86 -5.68 30.02
C THR A 71 -8.43 -5.93 30.49
N GLY A 72 -7.63 -4.88 30.68
CA GLY A 72 -6.18 -4.97 30.87
C GLY A 72 -5.40 -5.19 29.58
N ASP A 73 -6.08 -5.31 28.43
CA ASP A 73 -5.48 -5.58 27.12
C ASP A 73 -5.60 -4.38 26.19
N LEU A 74 -4.60 -4.20 25.32
CA LEU A 74 -4.62 -3.17 24.28
C LEU A 74 -5.46 -3.61 23.09
N LEU A 75 -5.92 -2.64 22.27
CA LEU A 75 -6.60 -2.94 21.03
C LEU A 75 -5.70 -3.79 20.13
N SER A 76 -6.12 -5.03 19.89
CA SER A 76 -5.31 -6.06 19.25
C SER A 76 -6.05 -6.75 18.11
N VAL A 77 -5.29 -7.27 17.17
CA VAL A 77 -5.77 -8.16 16.10
C VAL A 77 -5.32 -9.59 16.38
N GLU A 78 -6.06 -10.55 15.83
CA GLU A 78 -5.69 -11.95 15.83
C GLU A 78 -4.87 -12.25 14.59
N LEU A 79 -3.70 -12.87 14.78
CA LEU A 79 -2.74 -13.23 13.75
C LEU A 79 -2.63 -14.75 13.68
N GLY A 80 -2.80 -15.31 12.50
CA GLY A 80 -2.77 -16.75 12.26
C GLY A 80 -3.18 -17.11 10.83
N PRO A 81 -3.18 -18.38 10.46
CA PRO A 81 -3.63 -18.83 9.14
C PRO A 81 -5.14 -18.59 8.94
N GLY A 82 -5.52 -18.22 7.72
CA GLY A 82 -6.91 -17.96 7.34
C GLY A 82 -7.29 -16.48 7.23
N LEU A 83 -6.33 -15.57 7.25
CA LEU A 83 -6.54 -14.14 7.01
C LEU A 83 -6.70 -13.81 5.52
N LEU A 84 -6.02 -14.53 4.64
CA LEU A 84 -6.02 -14.26 3.20
C LEU A 84 -7.38 -14.55 2.56
N GLY A 85 -7.69 -13.77 1.55
CA GLY A 85 -8.96 -13.88 0.83
C GLY A 85 -10.16 -13.34 1.60
N ARG A 86 -9.94 -12.68 2.73
CA ARG A 86 -10.99 -12.17 3.60
C ARG A 86 -11.12 -10.66 3.58
N VAL A 87 -12.33 -10.22 3.93
CA VAL A 87 -12.70 -8.81 4.09
C VAL A 87 -13.09 -8.56 5.54
N TYR A 88 -12.42 -7.62 6.17
CA TYR A 88 -12.63 -7.25 7.57
C TYR A 88 -13.09 -5.80 7.69
N ASP A 89 -13.74 -5.49 8.80
CA ASP A 89 -13.90 -4.10 9.24
C ASP A 89 -12.61 -3.58 9.92
N GLY A 90 -12.62 -2.33 10.38
CA GLY A 90 -11.47 -1.70 11.06
C GLY A 90 -11.06 -2.37 12.37
N LEU A 91 -11.92 -3.18 12.97
CA LEU A 91 -11.68 -3.94 14.20
C LEU A 91 -11.43 -5.43 13.97
N GLN A 92 -11.21 -5.81 12.71
CA GLN A 92 -10.98 -7.19 12.27
C GLN A 92 -12.21 -8.12 12.44
N ASN A 93 -13.43 -7.61 12.39
CA ASN A 93 -14.60 -8.46 12.24
C ASN A 93 -14.75 -8.87 10.76
N PRO A 94 -14.89 -10.17 10.43
CA PRO A 94 -15.10 -10.61 9.05
C PRO A 94 -16.48 -10.15 8.58
N LEU A 95 -16.52 -9.30 7.56
CA LEU A 95 -17.74 -8.66 7.08
C LEU A 95 -18.77 -9.62 6.50
N PRO A 96 -18.40 -10.65 5.71
CA PRO A 96 -19.37 -11.64 5.24
C PRO A 96 -20.07 -12.38 6.39
N ASP A 97 -19.30 -12.85 7.38
CA ASP A 97 -19.82 -13.58 8.55
C ASP A 97 -20.68 -12.65 9.43
N LEU A 98 -20.31 -11.38 9.50
CA LEU A 98 -21.08 -10.36 10.22
C LEU A 98 -22.42 -10.09 9.52
N ALA A 99 -22.44 -10.02 8.20
CA ALA A 99 -23.66 -9.83 7.40
C ALA A 99 -24.60 -11.04 7.51
N GLU A 100 -24.06 -12.26 7.57
CA GLU A 100 -24.86 -13.49 7.78
C GLU A 100 -25.54 -13.49 9.15
N LYS A 101 -24.83 -13.02 10.21
CA LYS A 101 -25.32 -13.01 11.58
C LYS A 101 -26.26 -11.86 11.88
N ALA A 102 -25.97 -10.65 11.39
CA ALA A 102 -26.68 -9.41 11.70
C ALA A 102 -27.62 -8.94 10.57
N GLY A 103 -27.61 -9.59 9.39
CA GLY A 103 -28.36 -9.16 8.23
C GLY A 103 -27.79 -7.90 7.58
N TYR A 104 -28.64 -7.11 6.92
CA TYR A 104 -28.23 -5.91 6.17
C TYR A 104 -27.85 -4.71 7.04
N PHE A 105 -28.22 -4.74 8.32
CA PHE A 105 -27.94 -3.65 9.26
C PHE A 105 -27.02 -4.15 10.36
N LEU A 106 -25.89 -3.47 10.55
CA LEU A 106 -24.94 -3.79 11.61
C LEU A 106 -25.57 -3.50 12.98
N GLU A 107 -25.80 -4.54 13.75
CA GLU A 107 -26.21 -4.42 15.15
C GLU A 107 -24.98 -4.16 16.03
N ARG A 108 -25.21 -3.39 17.10
CA ARG A 108 -24.16 -3.06 18.08
C ARG A 108 -23.82 -4.23 18.98
N GLY A 109 -22.57 -4.29 19.43
CA GLY A 109 -22.12 -5.29 20.41
C GLY A 109 -21.90 -6.68 19.81
N ILE A 110 -21.82 -6.81 18.48
CA ILE A 110 -21.50 -8.06 17.81
C ILE A 110 -20.02 -8.06 17.43
N TYR A 111 -19.27 -8.98 18.05
CA TYR A 111 -17.85 -9.20 17.75
C TYR A 111 -17.65 -10.65 17.36
N LEU A 112 -16.95 -10.88 16.24
CA LEU A 112 -16.74 -12.20 15.67
C LEU A 112 -15.26 -12.58 15.74
N ASN A 113 -14.99 -13.88 15.69
CA ASN A 113 -13.64 -14.38 15.55
C ASN A 113 -13.09 -13.98 14.16
N ALA A 114 -11.89 -13.46 14.14
CA ALA A 114 -11.25 -13.01 12.91
C ALA A 114 -10.86 -14.18 11.99
N LEU A 115 -10.48 -15.31 12.58
CA LEU A 115 -10.04 -16.51 11.86
C LEU A 115 -11.16 -17.55 11.80
N PRO A 116 -11.19 -18.40 10.75
CA PRO A 116 -12.14 -19.50 10.65
C PRO A 116 -11.82 -20.56 11.72
N THR A 117 -12.71 -20.71 12.69
CA THR A 117 -12.51 -21.60 13.84
C THR A 117 -12.63 -23.09 13.51
N GLU A 118 -13.44 -23.42 12.49
CA GLU A 118 -13.72 -24.79 12.08
C GLU A 118 -12.75 -25.31 11.00
N ALA A 119 -11.97 -24.43 10.38
CA ALA A 119 -11.04 -24.79 9.32
C ALA A 119 -9.90 -25.65 9.86
N GLN A 120 -9.61 -26.74 9.13
CA GLN A 120 -8.49 -27.63 9.41
C GLN A 120 -7.27 -27.24 8.60
N TRP A 121 -6.11 -27.18 9.25
CA TRP A 121 -4.84 -26.81 8.65
C TRP A 121 -3.84 -27.96 8.77
N ASP A 122 -3.15 -28.28 7.68
CA ASP A 122 -2.12 -29.32 7.64
C ASP A 122 -0.83 -28.82 8.31
N PHE A 123 -0.75 -28.98 9.61
CA PHE A 123 0.40 -28.53 10.40
C PHE A 123 1.57 -29.50 10.24
N THR A 124 2.76 -28.96 9.98
CA THR A 124 4.03 -29.69 9.96
C THR A 124 4.98 -29.04 10.98
N PRO A 125 5.41 -29.75 12.03
CA PRO A 125 6.35 -29.22 13.01
C PRO A 125 7.74 -29.01 12.39
N VAL A 126 8.38 -27.90 12.75
CA VAL A 126 9.75 -27.55 12.37
C VAL A 126 10.67 -27.59 13.59
N ALA A 127 10.21 -27.03 14.73
CA ALA A 127 10.93 -27.05 15.98
C ALA A 127 10.87 -28.44 16.64
N GLN A 128 11.87 -28.76 17.46
CA GLN A 128 12.01 -30.03 18.17
C GLN A 128 11.91 -29.81 19.68
N VAL A 129 11.38 -30.83 20.38
CA VAL A 129 11.31 -30.81 21.84
C VAL A 129 12.73 -30.65 22.43
N GLY A 130 12.87 -29.68 23.33
CA GLY A 130 14.14 -29.26 23.91
C GLY A 130 14.77 -28.04 23.27
N ASP A 131 14.26 -27.58 22.12
CA ASP A 131 14.75 -26.34 21.49
C ASP A 131 14.51 -25.14 22.40
N THR A 132 15.47 -24.23 22.39
CA THR A 132 15.36 -22.93 23.05
C THR A 132 14.79 -21.92 22.06
N LEU A 133 13.66 -21.33 22.37
CA LEU A 133 12.87 -20.47 21.49
C LEU A 133 12.72 -19.08 22.08
N VAL A 134 12.70 -18.09 21.22
CA VAL A 134 12.34 -16.70 21.51
C VAL A 134 11.24 -16.23 20.58
N ARG A 135 10.60 -15.12 20.92
CA ARG A 135 9.50 -14.54 20.13
C ARG A 135 9.81 -14.47 18.63
N GLY A 136 8.86 -14.89 17.82
CA GLY A 136 8.99 -14.91 16.36
C GLY A 136 9.71 -16.14 15.78
N ASP A 137 10.25 -17.03 16.62
CA ASP A 137 10.85 -18.28 16.13
C ASP A 137 9.76 -19.23 15.60
N VAL A 138 10.09 -19.99 14.56
CA VAL A 138 9.13 -20.84 13.85
C VAL A 138 8.94 -22.16 14.61
N LEU A 139 7.70 -22.46 14.99
CA LEU A 139 7.28 -23.71 15.59
C LEU A 139 7.00 -24.78 14.54
N GLY A 140 6.34 -24.39 13.47
CA GLY A 140 5.91 -25.25 12.40
C GLY A 140 5.36 -24.44 11.23
N THR A 141 4.83 -25.14 10.25
CA THR A 141 4.29 -24.53 9.03
C THR A 141 2.95 -25.13 8.64
N VAL A 142 2.13 -24.34 7.96
CA VAL A 142 0.92 -24.79 7.27
C VAL A 142 0.88 -24.26 5.86
N PRO A 143 0.39 -25.01 4.86
CA PRO A 143 0.17 -24.49 3.52
C PRO A 143 -1.02 -23.52 3.52
N GLU A 144 -0.85 -22.34 2.97
CA GLU A 144 -1.92 -21.35 2.79
C GLU A 144 -1.80 -20.73 1.39
N GLY A 145 -2.73 -21.10 0.49
CA GLY A 145 -2.66 -20.64 -0.89
C GLY A 145 -1.37 -21.08 -1.59
N ASN A 146 -0.58 -20.09 -2.03
CA ASN A 146 0.65 -20.33 -2.81
C ASN A 146 1.94 -20.22 -1.98
N PHE A 147 1.84 -20.06 -0.69
CA PHE A 147 3.01 -19.95 0.19
C PHE A 147 2.87 -20.81 1.44
N THR A 148 3.97 -20.94 2.15
CA THR A 148 4.04 -21.66 3.42
C THR A 148 3.88 -20.67 4.55
N HIS A 149 2.76 -20.74 5.27
CA HIS A 149 2.49 -19.95 6.45
C HIS A 149 3.33 -20.46 7.64
N ARG A 150 4.11 -19.57 8.25
CA ARG A 150 4.94 -19.91 9.40
C ARG A 150 4.15 -19.71 10.69
N ILE A 151 4.02 -20.76 11.48
CA ILE A 151 3.46 -20.69 12.83
C ILE A 151 4.60 -20.32 13.78
N MET A 152 4.49 -19.18 14.44
CA MET A 152 5.57 -18.58 15.22
C MET A 152 5.24 -18.49 16.70
N LEU A 153 6.28 -18.51 17.51
CA LEU A 153 6.14 -18.18 18.94
C LEU A 153 5.57 -16.75 19.08
N PRO A 154 4.48 -16.55 19.87
CA PRO A 154 3.83 -15.26 19.97
C PRO A 154 4.77 -14.11 20.29
N PHE A 155 4.60 -12.97 19.60
CA PHE A 155 5.48 -11.81 19.70
C PHE A 155 5.47 -11.11 21.06
N GLY A 156 4.45 -11.39 21.88
CA GLY A 156 4.34 -10.90 23.26
C GLY A 156 5.11 -11.72 24.30
N MET A 157 5.74 -12.82 23.90
CA MET A 157 6.52 -13.68 24.77
C MET A 157 7.99 -13.25 24.75
N TYR A 158 8.36 -12.35 25.67
CA TYR A 158 9.67 -11.67 25.67
C TYR A 158 10.81 -12.47 26.28
N ASP A 159 10.49 -13.49 27.08
CA ASP A 159 11.49 -14.34 27.73
C ASP A 159 12.03 -15.41 26.76
N THR A 160 12.96 -16.20 27.24
CA THR A 160 13.46 -17.39 26.57
C THR A 160 12.67 -18.60 27.07
N TYR A 161 12.24 -19.45 26.15
CA TYR A 161 11.39 -20.61 26.44
C TYR A 161 12.03 -21.89 25.92
N THR A 162 11.77 -22.99 26.58
CA THR A 162 12.14 -24.34 26.13
C THR A 162 10.88 -25.04 25.60
N LEU A 163 10.96 -25.61 24.40
CA LEU A 163 9.85 -26.38 23.83
C LEU A 163 9.68 -27.70 24.59
N SER A 164 8.57 -27.83 25.31
CA SER A 164 8.28 -29.00 26.15
C SER A 164 7.55 -30.08 25.38
N SER A 165 6.66 -29.72 24.47
CA SER A 165 5.92 -30.62 23.59
C SER A 165 5.50 -29.92 22.32
N ILE A 166 5.37 -30.70 21.24
CA ILE A 166 4.82 -30.25 19.96
C ILE A 166 4.04 -31.39 19.33
N LYS A 167 2.88 -31.08 18.73
CA LYS A 167 2.06 -32.09 18.05
C LYS A 167 2.75 -32.57 16.76
N PRO A 168 2.54 -33.84 16.38
CA PRO A 168 3.05 -34.36 15.11
C PRO A 168 2.34 -33.70 13.93
N ALA A 169 2.86 -33.93 12.71
CA ALA A 169 2.20 -33.52 11.49
C ALA A 169 0.77 -34.07 11.42
N GLY A 170 -0.17 -33.22 11.10
CA GLY A 170 -1.60 -33.56 11.08
C GLY A 170 -2.49 -32.34 10.92
N GLN A 171 -3.79 -32.59 10.88
CA GLN A 171 -4.80 -31.54 10.73
C GLN A 171 -5.28 -31.04 12.09
N TYR A 172 -5.22 -29.71 12.26
CA TYR A 172 -5.62 -29.04 13.49
C TYR A 172 -6.33 -27.72 13.16
N THR A 173 -7.21 -27.28 14.07
CA THR A 173 -7.82 -25.94 14.00
C THR A 173 -6.88 -24.88 14.57
N VAL A 174 -7.13 -23.62 14.24
CA VAL A 174 -6.26 -22.49 14.68
C VAL A 174 -6.20 -22.31 16.19
N HIS A 175 -7.23 -22.73 16.92
CA HIS A 175 -7.33 -22.58 18.39
C HIS A 175 -6.96 -23.84 19.18
N GLU A 176 -6.66 -24.95 18.51
CA GLU A 176 -6.13 -26.13 19.17
C GLU A 176 -4.70 -25.88 19.65
N THR A 177 -4.39 -26.41 20.84
CA THR A 177 -3.01 -26.38 21.35
C THR A 177 -2.14 -27.30 20.51
N ILE A 178 -1.15 -26.73 19.83
CA ILE A 178 -0.19 -27.45 18.95
C ILE A 178 1.16 -27.68 19.61
N ALA A 179 1.52 -26.85 20.61
CA ALA A 179 2.78 -26.97 21.31
C ALA A 179 2.64 -26.45 22.75
N GLU A 180 3.59 -26.80 23.60
CA GLU A 180 3.72 -26.26 24.95
C GLU A 180 5.17 -25.85 25.17
N VAL A 181 5.39 -24.67 25.71
CA VAL A 181 6.72 -24.17 26.08
C VAL A 181 6.79 -23.87 27.56
N THR A 182 7.98 -23.97 28.12
CA THR A 182 8.24 -23.72 29.55
C THR A 182 9.24 -22.58 29.70
N ASP A 183 8.95 -21.64 30.60
CA ASP A 183 9.88 -20.57 30.96
C ASP A 183 10.97 -21.04 31.94
N GLU A 184 11.93 -20.19 32.26
CA GLU A 184 13.03 -20.47 33.19
C GLU A 184 12.56 -20.79 34.62
N ARG A 185 11.31 -20.42 34.94
CA ARG A 185 10.69 -20.67 36.27
C ARG A 185 9.89 -21.97 36.32
N GLY A 186 9.88 -22.72 35.18
CA GLY A 186 9.13 -23.96 35.07
C GLY A 186 7.63 -23.79 34.76
N LYS A 187 7.18 -22.57 34.50
CA LYS A 187 5.78 -22.33 34.13
C LYS A 187 5.54 -22.69 32.68
N LYS A 188 4.48 -23.44 32.42
CA LYS A 188 4.09 -23.93 31.12
C LYS A 188 3.07 -23.01 30.44
N TYR A 189 3.23 -22.85 29.13
CA TYR A 189 2.37 -22.03 28.30
C TYR A 189 1.93 -22.85 27.08
N PRO A 190 0.61 -23.11 26.93
CA PRO A 190 0.08 -23.74 25.73
C PRO A 190 0.11 -22.75 24.57
N LEU A 191 0.47 -23.24 23.39
CA LEU A 191 0.56 -22.47 22.16
C LEU A 191 -0.41 -23.01 21.11
N THR A 192 -1.09 -22.10 20.43
CA THR A 192 -1.99 -22.37 19.31
C THR A 192 -1.39 -21.81 18.01
N MET A 193 -2.05 -22.03 16.87
CA MET A 193 -1.58 -21.45 15.59
C MET A 193 -1.90 -19.98 15.48
N SER A 194 -2.68 -19.38 16.37
CA SER A 194 -3.00 -17.97 16.38
C SER A 194 -2.61 -17.32 17.71
N PHE A 195 -2.38 -16.02 17.66
CA PHE A 195 -2.15 -15.19 18.84
C PHE A 195 -2.59 -13.75 18.57
N ARG A 196 -2.71 -12.94 19.63
CA ARG A 196 -3.10 -11.53 19.52
C ARG A 196 -1.90 -10.60 19.60
N TRP A 197 -1.95 -9.50 18.83
CA TRP A 197 -0.94 -8.46 18.85
C TRP A 197 -1.58 -7.07 18.83
N PRO A 198 -1.09 -6.10 19.66
CA PRO A 198 -1.60 -4.74 19.68
C PRO A 198 -1.35 -4.01 18.38
N VAL A 199 -2.40 -3.41 17.77
CA VAL A 199 -2.30 -2.77 16.44
C VAL A 199 -1.43 -1.52 16.42
N LYS A 200 -1.37 -0.78 17.52
CA LYS A 200 -0.55 0.45 17.65
C LYS A 200 0.92 0.17 17.98
N ARG A 201 1.29 -1.10 18.09
CA ARG A 201 2.66 -1.53 18.36
C ARG A 201 3.26 -2.22 17.13
N ALA A 202 4.40 -1.70 16.65
CA ALA A 202 5.11 -2.34 15.54
C ALA A 202 5.63 -3.73 15.94
N ILE A 203 5.68 -4.64 14.96
CA ILE A 203 6.29 -5.97 15.13
C ILE A 203 7.80 -5.84 14.86
N ASP A 204 8.59 -6.16 15.88
CA ASP A 204 10.04 -5.96 15.94
C ASP A 204 10.83 -7.26 16.22
N CYS A 205 10.29 -8.41 15.79
CA CYS A 205 10.89 -9.74 16.03
C CYS A 205 11.95 -10.15 14.99
N TYR A 206 12.42 -9.22 14.17
CA TYR A 206 13.46 -9.44 13.16
C TYR A 206 14.88 -9.25 13.73
N ALA A 207 15.89 -9.75 13.00
CA ALA A 207 17.28 -9.59 13.39
C ALA A 207 17.84 -8.19 13.06
N GLU A 208 17.50 -7.66 11.87
CA GLU A 208 18.04 -6.40 11.37
C GLU A 208 17.04 -5.71 10.44
N ARG A 209 16.99 -4.38 10.50
CA ARG A 209 16.26 -3.56 9.53
C ARG A 209 17.22 -3.08 8.45
N LEU A 210 16.88 -3.33 7.19
CA LEU A 210 17.70 -3.00 6.04
C LEU A 210 17.23 -1.69 5.38
N LYS A 211 18.14 -1.05 4.65
CA LYS A 211 17.79 0.10 3.81
C LYS A 211 17.05 -0.37 2.55
N PRO A 212 15.92 0.23 2.19
CA PRO A 212 15.26 -0.05 0.91
C PRO A 212 16.16 0.34 -0.26
N SER A 213 16.64 -0.65 -1.01
CA SER A 213 17.56 -0.47 -2.15
C SER A 213 17.16 -1.24 -3.40
N GLU A 214 16.24 -2.19 -3.27
CA GLU A 214 15.72 -2.98 -4.39
C GLU A 214 14.44 -2.33 -4.91
N THR A 215 14.34 -2.14 -6.24
CA THR A 215 13.12 -1.59 -6.86
C THR A 215 11.97 -2.58 -6.70
N LEU A 216 10.82 -2.09 -6.24
CA LEU A 216 9.57 -2.81 -6.34
C LEU A 216 9.06 -2.68 -7.78
N VAL A 217 9.11 -3.76 -8.54
CA VAL A 217 8.62 -3.79 -9.91
C VAL A 217 7.11 -3.81 -9.91
N THR A 218 6.51 -2.75 -10.46
CA THR A 218 5.05 -2.61 -10.57
C THR A 218 4.54 -2.98 -11.95
N LYS A 219 5.43 -3.12 -12.93
CA LYS A 219 5.16 -3.31 -14.36
C LYS A 219 4.43 -2.14 -15.02
N ILE A 220 4.37 -1.01 -14.33
CA ILE A 220 3.87 0.27 -14.84
C ILE A 220 5.08 1.10 -15.24
N ARG A 221 5.26 1.34 -16.55
CA ARG A 221 6.45 2.00 -17.11
C ARG A 221 6.82 3.30 -16.40
N THR A 222 5.85 4.20 -16.24
CA THR A 222 6.13 5.51 -15.63
C THR A 222 6.53 5.40 -14.16
N VAL A 223 5.98 4.43 -13.43
CA VAL A 223 6.35 4.18 -12.03
C VAL A 223 7.75 3.57 -11.96
N ASP A 224 7.98 2.44 -12.62
CA ASP A 224 9.23 1.70 -12.49
C ASP A 224 10.46 2.48 -12.99
N THR A 225 10.27 3.41 -13.92
CA THR A 225 11.36 4.15 -14.56
C THR A 225 11.52 5.56 -14.03
N PHE A 226 10.46 6.39 -14.06
CA PHE A 226 10.54 7.81 -13.70
C PHE A 226 10.30 8.07 -12.20
N PHE A 227 9.44 7.28 -11.57
CA PHE A 227 9.03 7.47 -10.18
C PHE A 227 9.05 6.17 -9.40
N PRO A 228 10.19 5.46 -9.36
CA PRO A 228 10.28 4.13 -8.77
C PRO A 228 9.92 4.09 -7.29
N VAL A 229 9.43 2.95 -6.85
CA VAL A 229 9.23 2.59 -5.46
C VAL A 229 10.20 1.47 -5.11
N ALA A 230 10.77 1.48 -3.92
CA ALA A 230 11.60 0.37 -3.45
C ALA A 230 10.77 -0.62 -2.62
N LYS A 231 11.16 -1.89 -2.63
CA LYS A 231 10.66 -2.87 -1.66
C LYS A 231 10.96 -2.38 -0.25
N GLY A 232 9.97 -2.40 0.61
CA GLY A 232 10.07 -1.83 1.95
C GLY A 232 10.10 -0.29 1.99
N GLY A 233 9.87 0.37 0.86
CA GLY A 233 9.78 1.82 0.76
C GLY A 233 8.39 2.37 1.05
N THR A 234 8.27 3.70 0.90
CA THR A 234 7.03 4.43 1.11
C THR A 234 6.76 5.37 -0.05
N TYR A 235 5.51 5.46 -0.45
CA TYR A 235 5.09 6.42 -1.48
C TYR A 235 3.68 6.93 -1.23
N CYS A 236 3.36 8.07 -1.80
CA CYS A 236 2.01 8.60 -1.77
C CYS A 236 1.50 8.92 -3.17
N ILE A 237 0.18 8.81 -3.32
CA ILE A 237 -0.57 9.11 -4.54
C ILE A 237 -1.57 10.21 -4.21
N PRO A 238 -1.14 11.49 -4.16
CA PRO A 238 -2.08 12.57 -4.00
C PRO A 238 -2.73 12.91 -5.33
N GLY A 239 -4.01 13.25 -5.28
CA GLY A 239 -4.72 13.67 -6.46
C GLY A 239 -6.18 14.02 -6.18
N PRO A 240 -6.79 14.85 -7.04
CA PRO A 240 -8.18 15.20 -6.92
C PRO A 240 -9.08 13.97 -7.12
N PHE A 241 -10.35 14.11 -6.72
CA PHE A 241 -11.34 13.08 -6.99
C PHE A 241 -11.49 12.83 -8.49
N GLY A 242 -11.57 11.56 -8.88
CA GLY A 242 -11.69 11.15 -10.29
C GLY A 242 -10.39 11.15 -11.10
N ALA A 243 -9.24 11.46 -10.49
CA ALA A 243 -7.94 11.46 -11.19
C ALA A 243 -7.35 10.05 -11.44
N GLY A 244 -8.07 8.97 -11.08
CA GLY A 244 -7.63 7.60 -11.33
C GLY A 244 -6.77 7.00 -10.20
N LYS A 245 -6.87 7.48 -8.96
CA LYS A 245 -6.16 6.90 -7.79
C LYS A 245 -6.44 5.41 -7.63
N THR A 246 -7.69 5.03 -7.57
CA THR A 246 -8.14 3.65 -7.40
C THR A 246 -7.69 2.75 -8.54
N VAL A 247 -7.80 3.23 -9.79
CA VAL A 247 -7.32 2.49 -10.98
C VAL A 247 -5.83 2.20 -10.90
N LEU A 248 -5.02 3.20 -10.50
CA LEU A 248 -3.58 3.02 -10.32
C LEU A 248 -3.26 2.03 -9.20
N GLN A 249 -4.00 2.07 -8.09
CA GLN A 249 -3.84 1.11 -6.99
C GLN A 249 -4.22 -0.31 -7.41
N HIS A 250 -5.32 -0.50 -8.13
CA HIS A 250 -5.73 -1.82 -8.63
C HIS A 250 -4.71 -2.39 -9.62
N ALA A 251 -4.21 -1.58 -10.55
CA ALA A 251 -3.16 -2.00 -11.49
C ALA A 251 -1.87 -2.39 -10.74
N THR A 252 -1.46 -1.61 -9.74
CA THR A 252 -0.30 -1.92 -8.91
C THR A 252 -0.52 -3.20 -8.10
N SER A 253 -1.68 -3.38 -7.48
CA SER A 253 -2.03 -4.59 -6.70
C SER A 253 -1.95 -5.86 -7.54
N ARG A 254 -2.42 -5.80 -8.79
CA ARG A 254 -2.43 -6.94 -9.70
C ARG A 254 -1.04 -7.28 -10.23
N ASN A 255 -0.28 -6.27 -10.63
CA ASN A 255 0.92 -6.44 -11.44
C ASN A 255 2.23 -6.37 -10.65
N ALA A 256 2.22 -5.77 -9.45
CA ALA A 256 3.42 -5.65 -8.63
C ALA A 256 3.99 -7.01 -8.19
N GLU A 257 5.30 -7.09 -8.18
CA GLU A 257 6.03 -8.29 -7.75
C GLU A 257 6.11 -8.38 -6.22
N VAL A 258 4.95 -8.64 -5.61
CA VAL A 258 4.78 -8.85 -4.17
C VAL A 258 4.03 -10.16 -3.91
N ASP A 259 4.21 -10.71 -2.71
CA ASP A 259 3.55 -11.95 -2.32
C ASP A 259 2.13 -11.70 -1.81
N ILE A 260 1.94 -10.67 -1.00
CA ILE A 260 0.69 -10.31 -0.34
C ILE A 260 0.34 -8.86 -0.64
N VAL A 261 -0.95 -8.61 -0.86
CA VAL A 261 -1.53 -7.27 -0.96
C VAL A 261 -2.50 -7.06 0.19
N ILE A 262 -2.38 -5.94 0.87
CA ILE A 262 -3.33 -5.52 1.90
C ILE A 262 -3.90 -4.17 1.51
N ILE A 263 -5.23 -4.08 1.43
CA ILE A 263 -5.93 -2.84 1.14
C ILE A 263 -6.62 -2.37 2.41
N ALA A 264 -6.21 -1.22 2.92
CA ALA A 264 -6.86 -0.55 4.03
C ALA A 264 -7.72 0.62 3.49
N ALA A 265 -8.98 0.32 3.19
CA ALA A 265 -9.96 1.34 2.81
C ALA A 265 -10.43 2.08 4.05
N CYS A 266 -9.92 3.29 4.25
CA CYS A 266 -10.16 4.11 5.43
C CYS A 266 -11.11 5.27 5.12
N GLY A 267 -12.39 5.10 5.45
CA GLY A 267 -13.41 6.13 5.29
C GLY A 267 -13.82 6.39 3.84
N GLU A 268 -13.56 5.46 2.94
CA GLU A 268 -13.96 5.57 1.54
C GLU A 268 -15.49 5.44 1.35
N ARG A 269 -15.98 5.84 0.20
CA ARG A 269 -17.40 5.72 -0.12
C ARG A 269 -17.77 4.26 -0.27
N ALA A 270 -18.92 3.89 0.23
CA ALA A 270 -19.39 2.50 0.15
C ALA A 270 -19.42 1.96 -1.30
N GLY A 271 -19.73 2.79 -2.29
CA GLY A 271 -19.72 2.42 -3.71
C GLY A 271 -18.35 2.01 -4.22
N GLU A 272 -17.29 2.76 -3.88
CA GLU A 272 -15.90 2.47 -4.29
C GLU A 272 -15.38 1.18 -3.64
N VAL A 273 -15.75 0.96 -2.38
CA VAL A 273 -15.39 -0.28 -1.68
C VAL A 273 -16.10 -1.49 -2.28
N VAL A 274 -17.41 -1.36 -2.60
CA VAL A 274 -18.17 -2.42 -3.25
C VAL A 274 -17.60 -2.75 -4.62
N GLU A 275 -17.14 -1.75 -5.38
CA GLU A 275 -16.47 -1.96 -6.66
C GLU A 275 -15.20 -2.81 -6.47
N THR A 276 -14.32 -2.43 -5.55
CA THR A 276 -13.12 -3.22 -5.20
C THR A 276 -13.47 -4.66 -4.79
N LEU A 277 -14.50 -4.84 -3.96
CA LEU A 277 -14.93 -6.17 -3.51
C LEU A 277 -15.50 -7.05 -4.63
N LYS A 278 -16.03 -6.45 -5.69
CA LYS A 278 -16.51 -7.17 -6.89
C LYS A 278 -15.38 -7.47 -7.86
N GLU A 279 -14.48 -6.52 -8.08
CA GLU A 279 -13.41 -6.64 -9.05
C GLU A 279 -12.32 -7.63 -8.62
N PHE A 280 -11.87 -7.60 -7.36
CA PHE A 280 -10.74 -8.41 -6.91
C PHE A 280 -10.95 -9.93 -7.06
N PRO A 281 -12.13 -10.50 -6.80
CA PRO A 281 -12.40 -11.91 -7.10
C PRO A 281 -12.40 -12.25 -8.60
N GLU A 282 -12.69 -11.27 -9.47
CA GLU A 282 -12.72 -11.45 -10.93
C GLU A 282 -11.34 -11.24 -11.57
N LEU A 283 -10.47 -10.44 -10.93
CA LEU A 283 -9.11 -10.20 -11.41
C LEU A 283 -8.25 -11.46 -11.25
N THR A 284 -7.57 -11.81 -12.32
CA THR A 284 -6.61 -12.92 -12.31
C THR A 284 -5.23 -12.41 -11.87
N ASP A 285 -4.63 -13.09 -10.90
CA ASP A 285 -3.23 -12.89 -10.54
C ASP A 285 -2.34 -13.44 -11.67
N PRO A 286 -1.56 -12.59 -12.38
CA PRO A 286 -0.74 -13.05 -13.50
C PRO A 286 0.38 -14.01 -13.10
N ARG A 287 0.72 -14.10 -11.79
CA ARG A 287 1.75 -15.00 -11.27
C ARG A 287 1.27 -16.43 -11.08
N THR A 288 0.01 -16.59 -10.73
CA THR A 288 -0.56 -17.88 -10.29
C THR A 288 -1.68 -18.39 -11.19
N GLY A 289 -2.27 -17.51 -11.99
CA GLY A 289 -3.49 -17.80 -12.78
C GLY A 289 -4.76 -17.97 -11.93
N ARG A 290 -4.67 -17.76 -10.60
CA ARG A 290 -5.79 -17.77 -9.66
C ARG A 290 -6.35 -16.37 -9.44
N THR A 291 -7.38 -16.24 -8.62
CA THR A 291 -7.94 -14.93 -8.32
C THR A 291 -6.97 -14.09 -7.48
N LEU A 292 -6.92 -12.78 -7.75
CA LEU A 292 -6.10 -11.84 -6.99
C LEU A 292 -6.49 -11.84 -5.49
N MET A 293 -7.76 -12.10 -5.20
CA MET A 293 -8.28 -12.14 -3.84
C MET A 293 -7.58 -13.19 -2.95
N GLU A 294 -7.09 -14.29 -3.52
CA GLU A 294 -6.42 -15.34 -2.74
C GLU A 294 -5.13 -14.87 -2.04
N ARG A 295 -4.48 -13.82 -2.54
CA ARG A 295 -3.31 -13.19 -1.90
C ARG A 295 -3.59 -11.82 -1.32
N THR A 296 -4.87 -11.46 -1.16
CA THR A 296 -5.29 -10.14 -0.72
C THR A 296 -6.06 -10.20 0.58
N VAL A 297 -5.84 -9.22 1.46
CA VAL A 297 -6.69 -8.93 2.62
C VAL A 297 -7.24 -7.52 2.46
N ILE A 298 -8.53 -7.34 2.65
CA ILE A 298 -9.19 -6.04 2.57
C ILE A 298 -9.70 -5.66 3.95
N ILE A 299 -9.25 -4.52 4.45
CA ILE A 299 -9.79 -3.86 5.65
C ILE A 299 -10.72 -2.76 5.15
N CYS A 300 -12.00 -2.92 5.38
CA CYS A 300 -13.03 -2.03 4.86
C CYS A 300 -13.66 -1.21 6.00
N ASN A 301 -13.39 0.08 6.01
CA ASN A 301 -14.09 1.04 6.85
C ASN A 301 -14.66 2.15 5.96
N THR A 302 -15.99 2.17 5.78
CA THR A 302 -16.63 3.17 4.97
C THR A 302 -16.84 4.50 5.71
N SER A 303 -17.12 5.57 4.97
CA SER A 303 -17.36 6.91 5.53
C SER A 303 -18.58 6.99 6.47
N SER A 304 -19.51 6.04 6.39
CA SER A 304 -20.67 5.93 7.26
C SER A 304 -20.41 5.17 8.57
N MET A 305 -19.28 4.48 8.67
CA MET A 305 -18.89 3.76 9.89
C MET A 305 -18.33 4.73 10.96
N PRO A 306 -18.32 4.34 12.24
CA PRO A 306 -17.85 5.20 13.33
C PRO A 306 -16.40 5.67 13.16
N VAL A 307 -16.13 6.89 13.60
CA VAL A 307 -14.83 7.58 13.48
C VAL A 307 -13.69 6.77 14.12
N ALA A 308 -13.94 6.20 15.29
CA ALA A 308 -12.94 5.43 16.02
C ALA A 308 -12.50 4.17 15.27
N ALA A 309 -13.43 3.44 14.66
CA ALA A 309 -13.12 2.29 13.82
C ALA A 309 -12.36 2.71 12.55
N ARG A 310 -12.62 3.90 12.02
CA ARG A 310 -11.86 4.48 10.89
C ARG A 310 -10.42 4.75 11.28
N GLU A 311 -10.17 5.31 12.44
CA GLU A 311 -8.81 5.53 12.96
C GLU A 311 -8.07 4.20 13.14
N ALA A 312 -8.72 3.17 13.69
CA ALA A 312 -8.12 1.87 13.95
C ALA A 312 -7.80 1.08 12.66
N SER A 313 -8.55 1.27 11.57
CA SER A 313 -8.44 0.47 10.33
C SER A 313 -7.05 0.49 9.71
N VAL A 314 -6.37 1.63 9.75
CA VAL A 314 -5.01 1.80 9.20
C VAL A 314 -4.01 0.97 10.01
N TYR A 315 -4.12 0.98 11.33
CA TYR A 315 -3.26 0.20 12.22
C TYR A 315 -3.52 -1.30 12.10
N THR A 316 -4.76 -1.71 11.92
CA THR A 316 -5.12 -3.10 11.63
C THR A 316 -4.43 -3.57 10.35
N GLY A 317 -4.54 -2.80 9.26
CA GLY A 317 -3.91 -3.13 7.99
C GLY A 317 -2.38 -3.26 8.09
N VAL A 318 -1.71 -2.29 8.71
CA VAL A 318 -0.24 -2.32 8.81
C VAL A 318 0.27 -3.43 9.72
N THR A 319 -0.49 -3.80 10.77
CA THR A 319 -0.12 -4.92 11.64
C THR A 319 -0.20 -6.25 10.90
N LEU A 320 -1.22 -6.47 10.08
CA LEU A 320 -1.31 -7.65 9.22
C LEU A 320 -0.16 -7.67 8.21
N ALA A 321 0.22 -6.53 7.64
CA ALA A 321 1.36 -6.43 6.72
C ALA A 321 2.67 -6.83 7.40
N GLU A 322 2.93 -6.33 8.60
CA GLU A 322 4.13 -6.69 9.38
C GLU A 322 4.15 -8.17 9.78
N TYR A 323 2.99 -8.76 10.05
CA TYR A 323 2.87 -10.19 10.35
C TYR A 323 3.37 -11.06 9.19
N TYR A 324 2.92 -10.77 7.97
CA TYR A 324 3.39 -11.50 6.78
C TYR A 324 4.85 -11.20 6.44
N ARG A 325 5.31 -9.96 6.66
CA ARG A 325 6.74 -9.62 6.57
C ARG A 325 7.60 -10.50 7.46
N GLN A 326 7.12 -10.80 8.68
CA GLN A 326 7.83 -11.65 9.65
C GLN A 326 7.94 -13.12 9.18
N MET A 327 7.21 -13.51 8.15
CA MET A 327 7.36 -14.82 7.48
C MET A 327 8.35 -14.80 6.32
N GLY A 328 8.99 -13.67 6.03
CA GLY A 328 9.89 -13.51 4.88
C GLY A 328 9.18 -13.22 3.56
N LEU A 329 7.97 -12.66 3.62
CA LEU A 329 7.18 -12.30 2.44
C LEU A 329 7.30 -10.81 2.12
N ASP A 330 7.15 -10.49 0.83
CA ASP A 330 7.04 -9.11 0.35
C ASP A 330 5.58 -8.70 0.34
N VAL A 331 5.24 -7.67 1.13
CA VAL A 331 3.86 -7.19 1.31
C VAL A 331 3.72 -5.77 0.77
N LEU A 332 2.67 -5.54 0.00
CA LEU A 332 2.24 -4.21 -0.42
C LEU A 332 0.99 -3.82 0.39
N LEU A 333 1.11 -2.78 1.20
CA LEU A 333 -0.01 -2.16 1.90
C LEU A 333 -0.44 -0.89 1.17
N LEU A 334 -1.70 -0.85 0.77
CA LEU A 334 -2.34 0.31 0.15
C LEU A 334 -3.35 0.90 1.13
N ALA A 335 -3.10 2.13 1.58
CA ALA A 335 -4.01 2.86 2.48
C ALA A 335 -4.82 3.89 1.66
N ASP A 336 -6.12 3.67 1.54
CA ASP A 336 -7.04 4.53 0.77
C ASP A 336 -8.21 5.02 1.65
N SER A 337 -8.29 6.30 2.04
CA SER A 337 -7.26 7.32 1.88
C SER A 337 -6.75 7.79 3.25
N THR A 338 -5.48 8.12 3.32
CA THR A 338 -4.89 8.68 4.55
C THR A 338 -5.49 10.04 4.93
N SER A 339 -6.05 10.79 3.99
CA SER A 339 -6.81 12.02 4.27
C SER A 339 -8.05 11.76 5.14
N ARG A 340 -8.74 10.65 4.90
CA ARG A 340 -9.92 10.26 5.71
C ARG A 340 -9.52 9.80 7.10
N TRP A 341 -8.39 9.12 7.22
CA TRP A 341 -7.79 8.80 8.50
C TRP A 341 -7.40 10.06 9.29
N ALA A 342 -6.76 11.04 8.64
CA ALA A 342 -6.43 12.33 9.26
C ALA A 342 -7.70 13.10 9.69
N GLN A 343 -8.79 13.04 8.93
CA GLN A 343 -10.08 13.60 9.34
C GLN A 343 -10.62 12.93 10.60
N ALA A 344 -10.45 11.61 10.77
CA ALA A 344 -10.82 10.93 12.00
C ALA A 344 -10.01 11.45 13.19
N LEU A 345 -8.71 11.67 13.03
CA LEU A 345 -7.86 12.28 14.07
C LEU A 345 -8.33 13.70 14.42
N ARG A 346 -8.71 14.51 13.43
CA ARG A 346 -9.26 15.86 13.63
C ARG A 346 -10.57 15.83 14.44
N GLU A 347 -11.50 14.94 14.10
CA GLU A 347 -12.74 14.79 14.83
C GLU A 347 -12.52 14.36 16.30
N MET A 348 -11.60 13.44 16.53
CA MET A 348 -11.24 12.97 17.86
C MET A 348 -10.60 14.09 18.70
N SER A 349 -9.62 14.80 18.13
CA SER A 349 -8.95 15.93 18.79
C SER A 349 -9.94 17.02 19.17
N GLY A 350 -10.89 17.36 18.27
CA GLY A 350 -11.96 18.33 18.55
C GLY A 350 -12.87 17.92 19.72
N ARG A 351 -13.21 16.62 19.82
CA ARG A 351 -14.01 16.10 20.96
C ARG A 351 -13.25 16.01 22.26
N LEU A 352 -11.93 15.91 22.20
CA LEU A 352 -11.03 15.97 23.36
C LEU A 352 -10.73 17.41 23.78
N GLU A 353 -11.26 18.41 23.07
CA GLU A 353 -11.02 19.84 23.32
C GLU A 353 -9.53 20.19 23.31
N GLU A 354 -8.78 19.57 22.39
CA GLU A 354 -7.36 19.88 22.19
C GLU A 354 -7.21 21.18 21.42
N ILE A 355 -6.10 21.88 21.67
CA ILE A 355 -5.78 23.10 20.92
C ILE A 355 -5.55 22.74 19.45
N PRO A 356 -6.35 23.26 18.50
CA PRO A 356 -6.22 22.91 17.12
C PRO A 356 -4.95 23.51 16.48
N GLY A 357 -4.31 22.74 15.61
CA GLY A 357 -3.28 23.25 14.70
C GLY A 357 -3.88 23.80 13.41
N GLU A 358 -3.10 23.78 12.33
CA GLU A 358 -3.49 24.23 11.01
C GLU A 358 -4.71 23.46 10.48
N GLU A 359 -5.66 24.17 9.87
CA GLU A 359 -6.95 23.59 9.39
C GLU A 359 -7.70 22.74 10.42
N ALA A 360 -7.56 23.07 11.70
CA ALA A 360 -8.14 22.35 12.83
C ALA A 360 -7.68 20.88 12.98
N PHE A 361 -6.58 20.49 12.37
CA PHE A 361 -5.93 19.21 12.63
C PHE A 361 -5.21 19.24 14.00
N PRO A 362 -5.02 18.08 14.66
CA PRO A 362 -4.22 18.02 15.88
C PRO A 362 -2.76 18.40 15.59
N ALA A 363 -2.11 19.05 16.54
CA ALA A 363 -0.70 19.45 16.42
C ALA A 363 0.27 18.27 16.20
N TYR A 364 -0.13 17.07 16.59
CA TYR A 364 0.64 15.83 16.43
C TYR A 364 0.37 15.09 15.11
N LEU A 365 -0.40 15.64 14.18
CA LEU A 365 -0.74 15.00 12.90
C LEU A 365 0.50 14.49 12.16
N GLU A 366 1.53 15.32 12.03
CA GLU A 366 2.77 14.97 11.34
C GLU A 366 3.47 13.78 11.98
N SER A 367 3.52 13.73 13.31
CA SER A 367 4.13 12.63 14.04
C SER A 367 3.38 11.31 13.87
N TYR A 368 2.04 11.37 13.80
CA TYR A 368 1.22 10.18 13.57
C TYR A 368 1.36 9.64 12.16
N ILE A 369 1.40 10.54 11.15
CA ILE A 369 1.65 10.16 9.76
C ILE A 369 3.05 9.54 9.63
N ALA A 370 4.08 10.18 10.22
CA ALA A 370 5.44 9.65 10.23
C ALA A 370 5.51 8.26 10.86
N ALA A 371 4.92 8.07 12.04
CA ALA A 371 4.91 6.79 12.76
C ALA A 371 4.22 5.67 11.95
N PHE A 372 3.17 6.00 11.20
CA PHE A 372 2.52 5.04 10.31
C PHE A 372 3.43 4.61 9.16
N TYR A 373 4.01 5.55 8.43
CA TYR A 373 4.90 5.22 7.30
C TYR A 373 6.23 4.59 7.75
N GLU A 374 6.72 4.88 8.95
CA GLU A 374 7.92 4.25 9.53
C GLU A 374 7.76 2.75 9.79
N ARG A 375 6.54 2.23 9.81
CA ARG A 375 6.28 0.80 9.90
C ARG A 375 6.60 0.05 8.59
N ALA A 376 6.72 0.75 7.46
CA ALA A 376 7.28 0.19 6.25
C ALA A 376 8.77 -0.13 6.44
N GLY A 377 9.26 -1.12 5.74
CA GLY A 377 10.68 -1.45 5.75
C GLY A 377 10.94 -2.85 5.22
N ILE A 378 12.19 -3.07 4.88
CA ILE A 378 12.73 -4.39 4.58
C ILE A 378 13.53 -4.86 5.80
N VAL A 379 13.32 -6.10 6.20
CA VAL A 379 13.97 -6.69 7.37
C VAL A 379 14.67 -7.98 7.01
N ARG A 380 15.75 -8.28 7.71
CA ARG A 380 16.36 -9.61 7.73
C ARG A 380 15.87 -10.36 8.96
N LEU A 381 15.30 -11.52 8.75
CA LEU A 381 14.86 -12.40 9.81
C LEU A 381 16.03 -13.16 10.43
N LYS A 382 15.81 -13.82 11.54
CA LYS A 382 16.84 -14.58 12.26
C LYS A 382 17.39 -15.77 11.45
N ASP A 383 16.59 -16.34 10.56
CA ASP A 383 16.98 -17.39 9.62
C ASP A 383 17.73 -16.87 8.38
N GLY A 384 17.98 -15.57 8.30
CA GLY A 384 18.65 -14.91 7.19
C GLY A 384 17.74 -14.53 6.01
N SER A 385 16.48 -14.99 5.98
CA SER A 385 15.53 -14.61 4.95
C SER A 385 15.14 -13.12 5.08
N LYS A 386 14.68 -12.52 3.98
CA LYS A 386 14.22 -11.13 3.96
C LYS A 386 12.72 -11.09 3.79
N GLY A 387 12.08 -10.13 4.42
CA GLY A 387 10.68 -9.76 4.21
C GLY A 387 10.53 -8.26 4.15
N SER A 388 9.51 -7.77 3.46
CA SER A 388 9.30 -6.33 3.31
C SER A 388 7.83 -5.93 3.46
N VAL A 389 7.62 -4.70 3.95
CA VAL A 389 6.34 -3.98 3.88
C VAL A 389 6.58 -2.69 3.12
N THR A 390 5.96 -2.57 1.96
CA THR A 390 5.90 -1.34 1.18
C THR A 390 4.55 -0.66 1.44
N ILE A 391 4.55 0.62 1.80
CA ILE A 391 3.33 1.37 2.09
C ILE A 391 3.09 2.40 0.99
N GLY A 392 1.93 2.30 0.34
CA GLY A 392 1.40 3.30 -0.58
C GLY A 392 0.13 3.92 -0.02
N GLY A 393 0.16 5.21 0.28
CA GLY A 393 -1.00 5.94 0.77
C GLY A 393 -1.57 6.88 -0.28
N THR A 394 -2.89 6.87 -0.47
CA THR A 394 -3.54 7.92 -1.26
C THR A 394 -3.82 9.12 -0.39
N VAL A 395 -3.72 10.28 -0.99
CA VAL A 395 -4.12 11.54 -0.37
C VAL A 395 -5.13 12.23 -1.29
N SER A 396 -6.21 12.72 -0.71
CA SER A 396 -7.29 13.39 -1.45
C SER A 396 -7.40 14.84 -0.99
N PRO A 397 -6.47 15.73 -1.43
CA PRO A 397 -6.48 17.11 -1.02
C PRO A 397 -7.72 17.83 -1.55
N ALA A 398 -8.37 18.64 -0.71
CA ALA A 398 -9.52 19.43 -1.09
C ALA A 398 -9.15 20.40 -2.22
N GLY A 399 -9.95 20.38 -3.31
CA GLY A 399 -9.67 21.20 -4.48
C GLY A 399 -8.37 20.90 -5.22
N GLY A 400 -7.66 19.82 -4.89
CA GLY A 400 -6.35 19.48 -5.46
C GLY A 400 -5.20 20.31 -4.90
N ASN A 401 -5.40 20.99 -3.77
CA ASN A 401 -4.38 21.81 -3.13
C ASN A 401 -3.38 20.94 -2.35
N PHE A 402 -2.17 20.78 -2.87
CA PHE A 402 -1.09 20.03 -2.21
C PHE A 402 -0.46 20.75 -1.01
N GLU A 403 -0.82 22.00 -0.74
CA GLU A 403 -0.35 22.75 0.44
C GLU A 403 -1.13 22.41 1.72
N GLU A 404 -2.15 21.56 1.66
CA GLU A 404 -2.89 21.13 2.84
C GLU A 404 -1.99 20.38 3.84
N PRO A 405 -2.30 20.42 5.16
CA PRO A 405 -1.44 19.84 6.21
C PRO A 405 -1.17 18.35 6.05
N VAL A 406 -2.16 17.55 5.62
CA VAL A 406 -2.01 16.09 5.46
C VAL A 406 -1.06 15.76 4.32
N THR A 407 -1.20 16.44 3.18
CA THR A 407 -0.31 16.26 2.03
C THR A 407 1.11 16.69 2.38
N GLN A 408 1.28 17.85 3.00
CA GLN A 408 2.59 18.36 3.41
C GLN A 408 3.28 17.47 4.44
N ALA A 409 2.55 16.98 5.45
CA ALA A 409 3.08 16.03 6.43
C ALA A 409 3.51 14.71 5.76
N THR A 410 2.73 14.22 4.80
CA THR A 410 3.05 12.99 4.07
C THR A 410 4.29 13.16 3.19
N LEU A 411 4.44 14.29 2.48
CA LEU A 411 5.59 14.58 1.64
C LEU A 411 6.93 14.56 2.38
N LYS A 412 6.93 14.90 3.66
CA LYS A 412 8.14 14.91 4.50
C LYS A 412 8.67 13.52 4.81
N VAL A 413 7.81 12.50 4.78
CA VAL A 413 8.14 11.14 5.26
C VAL A 413 8.21 10.10 4.16
N VAL A 414 7.55 10.29 3.01
CA VAL A 414 7.56 9.33 1.91
C VAL A 414 8.83 9.42 1.07
N GLY A 415 9.20 8.30 0.45
CA GLY A 415 10.35 8.23 -0.47
C GLY A 415 9.99 8.48 -1.94
N ALA A 416 8.72 8.44 -2.30
CA ALA A 416 8.23 8.74 -3.64
C ALA A 416 6.87 9.46 -3.61
N PHE A 417 6.66 10.28 -4.62
CA PHE A 417 5.47 11.11 -4.77
C PHE A 417 4.94 10.95 -6.19
N HIS A 418 3.74 10.39 -6.31
CA HIS A 418 3.04 10.17 -7.57
C HIS A 418 1.85 11.13 -7.66
N GLY A 419 2.14 12.42 -7.88
CA GLY A 419 1.12 13.46 -7.97
C GLY A 419 0.22 13.27 -9.19
N LEU A 420 -1.08 13.03 -8.98
CA LEU A 420 -2.03 12.90 -10.07
C LEU A 420 -2.54 14.27 -10.49
N SER A 421 -2.45 14.54 -11.80
CA SER A 421 -2.90 15.78 -12.42
C SER A 421 -4.34 15.65 -12.92
N ARG A 422 -5.19 16.61 -12.56
CA ARG A 422 -6.53 16.72 -13.11
C ARG A 422 -6.51 16.99 -14.61
N GLU A 423 -5.61 17.87 -15.07
CA GLU A 423 -5.46 18.19 -16.48
C GLU A 423 -5.15 16.94 -17.33
N ARG A 424 -4.25 16.08 -16.84
CA ARG A 424 -3.93 14.81 -17.50
C ARG A 424 -5.11 13.85 -17.52
N SER A 425 -5.83 13.76 -16.39
CA SER A 425 -7.03 12.92 -16.28
C SER A 425 -8.13 13.39 -17.22
N ASP A 426 -8.40 14.70 -17.26
CA ASP A 426 -9.38 15.30 -18.18
C ASP A 426 -8.99 15.09 -19.65
N ALA A 427 -7.69 15.09 -19.95
CA ALA A 427 -7.14 14.75 -21.26
C ALA A 427 -7.04 13.24 -21.53
N ARG A 428 -7.51 12.39 -20.62
CA ARG A 428 -7.46 10.91 -20.68
C ARG A 428 -6.04 10.33 -20.82
N LYS A 429 -5.04 11.01 -20.26
CA LYS A 429 -3.65 10.55 -20.22
C LYS A 429 -3.43 9.73 -18.95
N TYR A 430 -3.48 8.40 -19.03
CA TYR A 430 -3.34 7.50 -17.88
C TYR A 430 -2.06 6.66 -17.97
N PRO A 431 -1.43 6.37 -16.79
CA PRO A 431 -1.72 6.93 -15.46
C PRO A 431 -1.53 8.45 -15.45
N ALA A 432 -2.43 9.16 -14.74
CA ALA A 432 -2.44 10.63 -14.74
C ALA A 432 -1.33 11.25 -13.86
N ILE A 433 -0.24 10.55 -13.63
CA ILE A 433 0.92 11.00 -12.85
C ILE A 433 1.57 12.18 -13.57
N HIS A 434 1.71 13.31 -12.87
CA HIS A 434 2.33 14.49 -13.44
C HIS A 434 3.85 14.27 -13.59
N PRO A 435 4.41 14.37 -14.80
CA PRO A 435 5.78 13.93 -15.07
C PRO A 435 6.86 14.85 -14.51
N LEU A 436 6.54 16.11 -14.19
CA LEU A 436 7.49 17.10 -13.69
C LEU A 436 7.34 17.38 -12.19
N ASP A 437 6.13 17.30 -11.64
CA ASP A 437 5.86 17.54 -10.23
C ASP A 437 6.07 16.30 -9.35
N SER A 438 6.01 15.11 -9.96
CA SER A 438 6.26 13.85 -9.28
C SER A 438 7.76 13.58 -9.14
N TRP A 439 8.13 12.85 -8.09
CA TRP A 439 9.51 12.53 -7.79
C TRP A 439 9.66 11.20 -7.04
N SER A 440 10.88 10.66 -7.05
CA SER A 440 11.26 9.50 -6.25
C SER A 440 12.73 9.60 -5.83
N LYS A 441 13.02 9.10 -4.63
CA LYS A 441 14.38 8.94 -4.07
C LYS A 441 14.93 7.52 -4.28
N TYR A 442 14.14 6.63 -4.85
CA TYR A 442 14.50 5.22 -5.02
C TYR A 442 15.14 4.94 -6.37
N PRO A 443 15.90 3.83 -6.48
CA PRO A 443 16.55 3.46 -7.73
C PRO A 443 15.52 3.04 -8.78
N SER A 444 15.76 3.49 -10.03
CA SER A 444 14.96 3.10 -11.20
C SER A 444 15.42 1.75 -11.76
N VAL A 445 14.53 1.10 -12.52
CA VAL A 445 14.88 -0.07 -13.35
C VAL A 445 15.78 0.31 -14.54
N LEU A 446 15.87 1.61 -14.87
CA LEU A 446 16.78 2.18 -15.87
C LEU A 446 17.97 2.87 -15.20
N GLY A 447 19.02 3.12 -15.95
CA GLY A 447 20.13 3.96 -15.50
C GLY A 447 19.67 5.41 -15.22
N THR A 448 20.16 6.00 -14.13
CA THR A 448 19.79 7.37 -13.71
C THR A 448 19.98 8.39 -14.83
N ALA A 449 21.08 8.31 -15.58
CA ALA A 449 21.37 9.23 -16.66
C ALA A 449 20.38 9.12 -17.84
N GLN A 450 19.86 7.91 -18.08
CA GLN A 450 18.83 7.65 -19.10
C GLN A 450 17.50 8.30 -18.73
N VAL A 451 17.08 8.15 -17.47
CA VAL A 451 15.86 8.77 -16.91
C VAL A 451 15.97 10.29 -16.96
N GLU A 452 17.12 10.84 -16.54
CA GLU A 452 17.34 12.28 -16.54
C GLU A 452 17.35 12.89 -17.96
N TYR A 453 17.80 12.14 -18.96
CA TYR A 453 17.71 12.55 -20.36
C TYR A 453 16.24 12.70 -20.80
N GLY A 454 15.41 11.71 -20.49
CA GLY A 454 13.97 11.78 -20.76
C GLY A 454 13.27 12.91 -20.02
N ARG A 455 13.57 13.08 -18.71
CA ARG A 455 13.02 14.18 -17.90
C ARG A 455 13.39 15.56 -18.46
N LYS A 456 14.63 15.73 -18.91
CA LYS A 456 15.07 16.96 -19.54
C LYS A 456 14.28 17.26 -20.81
N MET A 457 14.02 16.22 -21.62
CA MET A 457 13.22 16.36 -22.84
C MET A 457 11.77 16.76 -22.51
N LEU A 458 11.14 16.13 -21.52
CA LEU A 458 9.79 16.48 -21.07
C LEU A 458 9.72 17.92 -20.57
N ARG A 459 10.67 18.34 -19.73
CA ARG A 459 10.73 19.71 -19.20
C ARG A 459 10.87 20.71 -20.34
N ARG A 460 11.82 20.50 -21.24
CA ARG A 460 12.04 21.39 -22.37
C ARG A 460 10.83 21.44 -23.31
N GLY A 461 10.20 20.31 -23.58
CA GLY A 461 8.96 20.23 -24.37
C GLY A 461 7.82 21.03 -23.73
N THR A 462 7.64 20.95 -22.42
CA THR A 462 6.65 21.74 -21.66
C THR A 462 6.96 23.23 -21.69
N GLU A 463 8.22 23.64 -21.53
CA GLU A 463 8.64 25.04 -21.64
C GLU A 463 8.30 25.61 -23.02
N VAL A 464 8.56 24.86 -24.09
CA VAL A 464 8.21 25.24 -25.44
C VAL A 464 6.70 25.32 -25.65
N GLU A 465 5.92 24.36 -25.11
CA GLU A 465 4.47 24.41 -25.16
C GLU A 465 3.90 25.67 -24.51
N GLN A 466 4.42 26.03 -23.34
CA GLN A 466 4.02 27.26 -22.66
C GLN A 466 4.38 28.50 -23.46
N MET A 467 5.58 28.53 -24.05
CA MET A 467 5.99 29.61 -24.95
C MET A 467 5.07 29.73 -26.18
N MET A 468 4.71 28.60 -26.79
CA MET A 468 3.78 28.58 -27.95
C MET A 468 2.39 29.13 -27.60
N LYS A 469 1.91 28.94 -26.37
CA LYS A 469 0.64 29.54 -25.91
C LYS A 469 0.68 31.08 -25.89
N VAL A 470 1.86 31.67 -25.78
CA VAL A 470 2.05 33.13 -25.74
C VAL A 470 2.35 33.70 -27.11
N VAL A 471 3.34 33.15 -27.83
CA VAL A 471 3.83 33.73 -29.10
C VAL A 471 3.17 33.11 -30.33
N GLY A 472 2.36 32.08 -30.16
CA GLY A 472 1.79 31.28 -31.24
C GLY A 472 2.77 30.28 -31.84
N GLU A 473 2.24 29.31 -32.57
CA GLU A 473 3.06 28.30 -33.23
C GLU A 473 3.93 28.88 -34.33
N GLU A 474 3.40 29.86 -35.05
CA GLU A 474 4.14 30.53 -36.14
C GLU A 474 5.41 31.25 -35.64
N GLY A 475 5.34 31.83 -34.42
CA GLY A 475 6.46 32.48 -33.77
C GLY A 475 7.52 31.55 -33.15
N THR A 476 7.28 30.25 -33.11
CA THR A 476 8.19 29.23 -32.57
C THR A 476 9.19 28.77 -33.62
N SER A 477 10.46 28.59 -33.24
CA SER A 477 11.47 28.04 -34.18
C SER A 477 11.17 26.58 -34.52
N MET A 478 11.65 26.11 -35.70
CA MET A 478 11.52 24.71 -36.07
C MET A 478 12.22 23.77 -35.08
N GLU A 479 13.35 24.18 -34.56
CA GLU A 479 14.13 23.43 -33.59
C GLU A 479 13.36 23.24 -32.25
N ASP A 480 12.80 24.32 -31.70
CA ASP A 480 11.96 24.25 -30.51
C ASP A 480 10.68 23.43 -30.76
N PHE A 481 10.07 23.59 -31.93
CA PHE A 481 8.88 22.82 -32.30
C PHE A 481 9.15 21.31 -32.34
N ILE A 482 10.31 20.87 -32.83
CA ILE A 482 10.73 19.47 -32.80
C ILE A 482 10.95 18.99 -31.36
N ILE A 483 11.52 19.83 -30.48
CA ILE A 483 11.69 19.52 -29.05
C ILE A 483 10.31 19.29 -28.39
N TYR A 484 9.35 20.16 -28.67
CA TYR A 484 7.97 19.99 -28.20
C TYR A 484 7.37 18.65 -28.67
N LEU A 485 7.49 18.32 -29.97
CA LEU A 485 6.99 17.06 -30.54
C LEU A 485 7.67 15.83 -29.93
N LYS A 486 8.95 15.88 -29.60
CA LYS A 486 9.67 14.81 -28.90
C LYS A 486 9.17 14.63 -27.48
N GLY A 487 8.89 15.71 -26.75
CA GLY A 487 8.31 15.67 -25.41
C GLY A 487 6.91 15.06 -25.42
N ASP A 488 6.05 15.50 -26.34
CA ASP A 488 4.69 14.95 -26.51
C ASP A 488 4.74 13.46 -26.93
N PHE A 489 5.67 13.09 -27.81
CA PHE A 489 5.90 11.71 -28.20
C PHE A 489 6.26 10.85 -26.96
N LEU A 490 7.24 11.26 -26.16
CA LEU A 490 7.66 10.52 -24.96
C LEU A 490 6.49 10.35 -23.97
N ASP A 491 5.71 11.39 -23.76
CA ASP A 491 4.51 11.33 -22.91
C ASP A 491 3.50 10.32 -23.48
N ALA A 492 3.20 10.39 -24.75
CA ALA A 492 2.15 9.57 -25.37
C ALA A 492 2.50 8.07 -25.45
N VAL A 493 3.77 7.72 -25.70
CA VAL A 493 4.14 6.34 -25.98
C VAL A 493 4.78 5.60 -24.80
N TYR A 494 5.28 6.31 -23.80
CA TYR A 494 5.97 5.71 -22.68
C TYR A 494 5.34 6.00 -21.33
N LEU A 495 4.99 7.25 -21.04
CA LEU A 495 4.37 7.61 -19.78
C LEU A 495 2.91 7.18 -19.70
N GLN A 496 2.21 7.12 -20.81
CA GLN A 496 0.87 6.57 -20.87
C GLN A 496 0.93 5.05 -21.07
N GLN A 497 0.09 4.34 -20.35
CA GLN A 497 -0.02 2.89 -20.38
C GLN A 497 -1.48 2.48 -20.21
N ASN A 498 -1.95 1.57 -21.05
CA ASN A 498 -3.34 1.16 -21.05
C ASN A 498 -3.56 -0.05 -20.13
N SER A 499 -4.09 0.19 -18.95
CA SER A 499 -4.40 -0.86 -17.97
C SER A 499 -5.53 -1.83 -18.38
N PHE A 500 -6.23 -1.55 -19.47
CA PHE A 500 -7.31 -2.39 -20.01
C PHE A 500 -6.87 -3.23 -21.22
N ASP A 501 -5.68 -2.99 -21.73
CA ASP A 501 -5.12 -3.81 -22.80
C ASP A 501 -4.40 -5.04 -22.21
N LYS A 502 -4.53 -6.20 -22.85
CA LYS A 502 -3.94 -7.46 -22.37
C LYS A 502 -2.42 -7.51 -22.40
N VAL A 503 -1.80 -6.70 -23.23
CA VAL A 503 -0.35 -6.66 -23.45
C VAL A 503 0.28 -5.46 -22.75
N ASP A 504 -0.34 -4.27 -22.92
CA ASP A 504 0.21 -3.02 -22.39
C ASP A 504 -0.08 -2.83 -20.88
N ASP A 505 -1.02 -3.60 -20.30
CA ASP A 505 -1.36 -3.53 -18.89
C ASP A 505 -0.17 -3.78 -17.95
N ALA A 506 0.70 -4.73 -18.32
CA ALA A 506 1.85 -5.11 -17.50
C ALA A 506 3.11 -5.29 -18.35
N VAL A 507 4.10 -4.43 -18.17
CA VAL A 507 5.34 -4.44 -18.97
C VAL A 507 6.51 -4.90 -18.11
N SER A 508 7.16 -6.02 -18.51
CA SER A 508 8.33 -6.55 -17.78
C SER A 508 9.51 -5.57 -17.79
N VAL A 509 10.41 -5.70 -16.84
CA VAL A 509 11.62 -4.84 -16.73
C VAL A 509 12.48 -4.95 -17.98
N GLU A 510 12.67 -6.17 -18.51
CA GLU A 510 13.44 -6.38 -19.74
C GLU A 510 12.83 -5.62 -20.90
N ARG A 511 11.52 -5.72 -21.07
CA ARG A 511 10.79 -5.01 -22.11
C ARG A 511 10.85 -3.49 -21.91
N GLN A 512 10.73 -2.99 -20.68
CA GLN A 512 10.89 -1.57 -20.39
C GLN A 512 12.26 -1.05 -20.80
N ARG A 513 13.33 -1.78 -20.44
CA ARG A 513 14.71 -1.45 -20.81
C ARG A 513 14.92 -1.47 -22.31
N TYR A 514 14.37 -2.48 -22.99
CA TYR A 514 14.48 -2.64 -24.44
C TYR A 514 13.78 -1.49 -25.18
N ILE A 515 12.53 -1.23 -24.84
CA ILE A 515 11.73 -0.15 -25.45
C ILE A 515 12.39 1.22 -25.22
N TYR A 516 12.92 1.46 -24.02
CA TYR A 516 13.51 2.76 -23.68
C TYR A 516 14.79 3.06 -24.48
N LYS A 517 15.54 2.05 -24.91
CA LYS A 517 16.67 2.24 -25.84
C LYS A 517 16.20 2.87 -27.18
N LEU A 518 15.11 2.36 -27.72
CA LEU A 518 14.53 2.89 -28.94
C LEU A 518 14.02 4.32 -28.74
N ILE A 519 13.41 4.59 -27.59
CA ILE A 519 13.00 5.96 -27.21
C ILE A 519 14.20 6.90 -27.11
N LEU A 520 15.29 6.52 -26.46
CA LEU A 520 16.51 7.33 -26.39
C LEU A 520 17.05 7.65 -27.80
N ARG A 521 16.97 6.69 -28.71
CA ARG A 521 17.37 6.90 -30.09
C ARG A 521 16.49 7.93 -30.79
N ILE A 522 15.16 7.86 -30.60
CA ILE A 522 14.22 8.84 -31.17
C ILE A 522 14.44 10.24 -30.59
N LEU A 523 14.55 10.32 -29.27
CA LEU A 523 14.76 11.60 -28.58
C LEU A 523 16.11 12.26 -28.96
N GLY A 524 17.16 11.45 -29.11
CA GLY A 524 18.50 11.92 -29.50
C GLY A 524 18.67 12.19 -30.99
N SER A 525 17.81 11.66 -31.86
CA SER A 525 17.91 11.89 -33.31
C SER A 525 17.70 13.35 -33.68
N GLN A 526 18.51 13.84 -34.56
CA GLN A 526 18.35 15.17 -35.20
C GLN A 526 17.47 15.01 -36.42
N PHE A 527 16.51 15.91 -36.57
CA PHE A 527 15.57 15.90 -37.70
C PHE A 527 15.61 17.22 -38.45
N SER A 528 15.37 17.18 -39.74
CA SER A 528 15.20 18.34 -40.60
C SER A 528 13.89 18.23 -41.36
N PHE A 529 13.01 19.22 -41.18
CA PHE A 529 11.73 19.32 -41.87
C PHE A 529 11.60 20.67 -42.56
N ASN A 530 10.90 20.70 -43.68
CA ASN A 530 10.65 21.94 -44.42
C ASN A 530 9.54 22.79 -43.79
N THR A 531 8.55 22.12 -43.20
CA THR A 531 7.40 22.78 -42.54
C THR A 531 7.05 22.12 -41.23
N LYS A 532 6.38 22.85 -40.31
CA LYS A 532 5.87 22.32 -39.06
C LYS A 532 4.81 21.25 -39.23
N ASP A 533 4.00 21.37 -40.29
CA ASP A 533 2.99 20.36 -40.62
C ASP A 533 3.63 19.04 -41.05
N GLU A 534 4.74 19.08 -41.80
CA GLU A 534 5.53 17.88 -42.10
C GLU A 534 6.07 17.21 -40.84
N ALA A 535 6.65 18.01 -39.93
CA ALA A 535 7.16 17.53 -38.67
C ALA A 535 6.04 16.88 -37.82
N ARG A 536 4.91 17.54 -37.70
CA ARG A 536 3.73 17.04 -36.98
C ARG A 536 3.20 15.74 -37.56
N ALA A 537 3.03 15.67 -38.85
CA ALA A 537 2.57 14.47 -39.56
C ALA A 537 3.53 13.29 -39.33
N TYR A 538 4.84 13.53 -39.38
CA TYR A 538 5.86 12.53 -39.11
C TYR A 538 5.77 11.98 -37.69
N PHE A 539 5.76 12.86 -36.68
CA PHE A 539 5.68 12.43 -35.26
C PHE A 539 4.34 11.78 -34.92
N ASN A 540 3.24 12.18 -35.53
CA ASN A 540 1.95 11.50 -35.38
C ASN A 540 1.97 10.07 -35.91
N LYS A 541 2.59 9.87 -37.10
CA LYS A 541 2.76 8.52 -37.66
C LYS A 541 3.69 7.66 -36.82
N LEU A 542 4.81 8.24 -36.36
CA LEU A 542 5.76 7.56 -35.47
C LEU A 542 5.11 7.17 -34.15
N ARG A 543 4.31 8.06 -33.55
CA ARG A 543 3.54 7.80 -32.34
C ARG A 543 2.57 6.62 -32.54
N GLN A 544 1.80 6.60 -33.62
CA GLN A 544 0.88 5.49 -33.89
C GLN A 544 1.62 4.16 -34.04
N SER A 545 2.70 4.15 -34.82
CA SER A 545 3.53 2.94 -34.96
C SER A 545 4.10 2.44 -33.64
N PHE A 546 4.44 3.37 -32.73
CA PHE A 546 4.96 3.02 -31.41
C PHE A 546 3.87 2.52 -30.44
N ILE A 547 2.65 3.05 -30.56
CA ILE A 547 1.48 2.55 -29.82
C ILE A 547 1.17 1.10 -30.26
N ASP A 548 1.15 0.84 -31.57
CA ASP A 548 0.94 -0.50 -32.11
C ASP A 548 2.05 -1.48 -31.67
N TYR A 549 3.30 -0.99 -31.59
CA TYR A 549 4.43 -1.71 -31.01
C TYR A 549 4.23 -2.07 -29.53
N ASN A 550 3.73 -1.14 -28.71
CA ASN A 550 3.43 -1.38 -27.32
C ASN A 550 2.32 -2.43 -27.11
N TYR A 551 1.35 -2.49 -28.01
CA TYR A 551 0.24 -3.44 -27.94
C TYR A 551 0.57 -4.81 -28.53
N SER A 552 1.72 -4.95 -29.20
CA SER A 552 2.18 -6.23 -29.73
C SER A 552 2.80 -7.09 -28.63
N PRO A 553 2.50 -8.40 -28.56
CA PRO A 553 3.14 -9.30 -27.59
C PRO A 553 4.67 -9.27 -27.72
N TRP A 554 5.34 -9.34 -26.56
CA TRP A 554 6.80 -9.29 -26.48
C TRP A 554 7.46 -10.35 -27.38
N GLU A 555 8.46 -9.92 -28.19
CA GLU A 555 9.22 -10.75 -29.14
C GLU A 555 8.40 -11.43 -30.26
N SER A 556 7.12 -11.12 -30.39
CA SER A 556 6.27 -11.66 -31.46
C SER A 556 6.72 -11.16 -32.85
N PRO A 557 6.30 -11.84 -33.95
CA PRO A 557 6.55 -11.34 -35.29
C PRO A 557 5.97 -9.95 -35.55
N GLU A 558 4.84 -9.62 -34.94
CA GLU A 558 4.19 -8.31 -35.02
C GLU A 558 5.04 -7.24 -34.31
N PHE A 559 5.56 -7.55 -33.12
CA PHE A 559 6.47 -6.68 -32.37
C PHE A 559 7.70 -6.32 -33.23
N LYS A 560 8.36 -7.32 -33.81
CA LYS A 560 9.52 -7.13 -34.71
C LYS A 560 9.18 -6.34 -35.98
N LYS A 561 7.99 -6.54 -36.52
CA LYS A 561 7.50 -5.78 -37.68
C LYS A 561 7.33 -4.29 -37.37
N HIS A 562 6.72 -3.96 -36.22
CA HIS A 562 6.53 -2.57 -35.82
C HIS A 562 7.87 -1.92 -35.45
N GLU A 563 8.78 -2.64 -34.82
CA GLU A 563 10.14 -2.18 -34.55
C GLU A 563 10.91 -1.83 -35.85
N ALA A 564 10.84 -2.71 -36.83
CA ALA A 564 11.46 -2.46 -38.12
C ALA A 564 10.85 -1.23 -38.82
N ALA A 565 9.53 -1.03 -38.73
CA ALA A 565 8.85 0.14 -39.30
C ALA A 565 9.31 1.45 -38.62
N ILE A 566 9.42 1.44 -37.28
CA ILE A 566 9.92 2.59 -36.47
C ILE A 566 11.37 2.90 -36.86
N THR A 567 12.22 1.88 -36.87
CA THR A 567 13.66 2.02 -37.21
C THR A 567 13.85 2.51 -38.66
N GLY A 568 13.04 2.02 -39.59
CA GLY A 568 13.03 2.49 -40.97
C GLY A 568 12.64 3.97 -41.07
N ALA A 569 11.56 4.36 -40.43
CA ALA A 569 11.12 5.76 -40.37
C ALA A 569 12.18 6.71 -39.79
N LEU A 570 12.94 6.24 -38.78
CA LEU A 570 14.07 7.01 -38.24
C LEU A 570 15.19 7.15 -39.26
N SER A 571 15.58 6.05 -39.94
CA SER A 571 16.65 6.07 -40.94
C SER A 571 16.34 6.98 -42.12
N ASP A 572 15.08 7.15 -42.46
CA ASP A 572 14.65 7.99 -43.58
C ASP A 572 14.71 9.50 -43.27
N LYS A 573 14.55 9.91 -42.03
CA LYS A 573 14.40 11.33 -41.63
C LYS A 573 15.43 11.85 -40.63
N ALA A 574 16.12 10.96 -39.92
CA ALA A 574 17.16 11.38 -38.96
C ALA A 574 18.44 11.77 -39.72
N THR A 575 18.94 12.95 -39.45
CA THR A 575 20.18 13.51 -40.05
C THR A 575 21.41 13.27 -39.15
N GLY A 576 21.22 12.91 -37.91
CA GLY A 576 22.28 12.64 -36.92
C GLY A 576 21.73 12.14 -35.60
N LEU A 577 22.62 11.82 -34.68
CA LEU A 577 22.31 11.40 -33.32
C LEU A 577 23.14 12.23 -32.33
N ASP A 578 22.49 12.76 -31.30
CA ASP A 578 23.15 13.48 -30.21
C ASP A 578 24.18 12.58 -29.50
N GLU A 579 25.39 13.10 -29.25
CA GLU A 579 26.50 12.35 -28.66
C GLU A 579 26.15 11.78 -27.28
N LYS A 580 25.38 12.53 -26.48
CA LYS A 580 24.96 12.09 -25.15
C LYS A 580 23.97 10.92 -25.27
N ALA A 581 23.01 11.01 -26.17
CA ALA A 581 22.08 9.91 -26.44
C ALA A 581 22.80 8.65 -26.95
N ALA A 582 23.75 8.81 -27.86
CA ALA A 582 24.58 7.71 -28.38
C ALA A 582 25.35 7.00 -27.27
N LYS A 583 25.91 7.74 -26.31
CA LYS A 583 26.60 7.18 -25.14
C LYS A 583 25.63 6.40 -24.24
N LEU A 584 24.47 6.97 -23.94
CA LEU A 584 23.44 6.33 -23.09
C LEU A 584 22.87 5.04 -23.71
N ILE A 585 22.74 5.00 -25.02
CA ILE A 585 22.32 3.79 -25.75
C ILE A 585 23.37 2.68 -25.59
N LYS A 586 24.64 3.00 -25.78
CA LYS A 586 25.74 2.03 -25.59
C LYS A 586 25.82 1.50 -24.16
N GLU A 587 25.63 2.37 -23.16
CA GLU A 587 25.57 1.95 -21.75
C GLU A 587 24.39 1.00 -21.49
N ALA A 588 23.22 1.27 -22.12
CA ALA A 588 22.05 0.40 -22.02
C ALA A 588 22.26 -0.98 -22.67
N GLU A 589 23.04 -1.05 -23.76
CA GLU A 589 23.39 -2.29 -24.45
C GLU A 589 24.34 -3.15 -23.62
N ALA A 590 25.36 -2.55 -23.01
CA ALA A 590 26.31 -3.25 -22.13
C ALA A 590 25.62 -3.89 -20.92
N HIS A 591 24.71 -3.19 -20.26
CA HIS A 591 23.94 -3.75 -19.14
C HIS A 591 22.98 -4.87 -19.55
N HIS A 592 22.53 -4.90 -20.78
CA HIS A 592 21.66 -5.99 -21.27
C HIS A 592 22.47 -7.28 -21.46
N GLU A 593 23.68 -7.19 -21.97
CA GLU A 593 24.57 -8.34 -22.17
C GLU A 593 25.01 -8.96 -20.83
N GLU A 594 25.28 -8.15 -19.80
CA GLU A 594 25.59 -8.62 -18.44
C GLU A 594 24.43 -9.32 -17.74
N SER A 595 23.18 -8.96 -18.04
CA SER A 595 21.98 -9.56 -17.43
C SER A 595 21.55 -10.88 -18.09
N VAL A 596 22.10 -11.23 -19.25
CA VAL A 596 21.80 -12.46 -20.02
C VAL A 596 22.88 -13.55 -19.77
N GLN A 597 24.02 -13.20 -19.19
CA GLN A 597 25.04 -14.14 -18.70
C GLN A 597 24.78 -14.50 -17.22
#